data_0efa4391f88cf821d808ee755419d067
#
_entry.id   0efa4391f88cf821d808ee755419d067
#
_cell.length_a   1.000
_cell.length_b   1.000
_cell.length_c   1.000
_cell.angle_alpha   90.00
_cell.angle_beta   90.00
_cell.angle_gamma   90.00
#
_symmetry.space_group_name_H-M   'P 1'
#
loop_
_entity.id
_entity.type
_entity.pdbx_description
1 polymer ?
#
loop_
_entity_poly.entity_id
_entity_poly.type
_entity_poly.pdbx_seq_one_letter_code
_entity_poly.pdbx_strand_id
1 'polypeptide(L)'
;MLDAQSLTEGRLSAAQIGQYWEDGFIFPIDVMTLEEAADARAEFEQVEEDWLDAGLPLPLNTYKRINAHTVMPLVYRIATNPRVLDVVEGVLGPDILIYAGEFFTKEAATEHIVSMHQDQTYWGLGATEGLVTAWIALSPATRASGCMDFVAGTHKNEILPHVDTYAKDNLLSRGQEVQVDVAEEDKVAIELQPGQMSLHHGLTVHGSGPNVSDDRRIGCVIRFCRPDVLQQVGDRDYAMIARGADRLGNFIQVAVPQGYFEPSSLAVYDEIRQSRAQIMMKGADGGSAAGIYEVK
;
A
#
# COMPACT_ATOMS: atom_id res chain seq x y z
N MET A 1 14.67 -15.55 18.31
CA MET A 1 15.60 -15.26 17.19
C MET A 1 15.09 -16.08 16.01
N LEU A 2 14.49 -15.44 15.01
CA LEU A 2 14.16 -16.10 13.76
C LEU A 2 15.49 -16.39 13.05
N ASP A 3 15.74 -17.66 12.79
CA ASP A 3 16.99 -18.12 12.19
C ASP A 3 17.01 -17.66 10.71
N ALA A 4 18.13 -17.14 10.23
CA ALA A 4 18.28 -16.70 8.83
C ALA A 4 17.92 -17.81 7.81
N GLN A 5 17.93 -19.06 8.22
CA GLN A 5 17.49 -20.19 7.41
C GLN A 5 15.99 -20.24 7.16
N SER A 6 15.14 -19.67 8.03
CA SER A 6 13.69 -19.64 7.81
C SER A 6 13.26 -18.62 6.75
N LEU A 7 14.14 -17.66 6.42
CA LEU A 7 13.89 -16.63 5.40
C LEU A 7 14.24 -17.07 3.95
N THR A 8 14.81 -18.26 3.77
CA THR A 8 15.30 -18.71 2.46
C THR A 8 14.27 -19.41 1.58
N GLU A 9 13.09 -19.74 2.10
CA GLU A 9 11.99 -20.38 1.35
C GLU A 9 10.85 -19.40 1.03
N GLY A 10 11.16 -18.19 0.56
CA GLY A 10 10.24 -17.07 0.36
C GLY A 10 9.04 -17.30 -0.58
N ARG A 11 8.83 -18.51 -1.09
CA ARG A 11 7.67 -18.85 -1.93
C ARG A 11 6.53 -19.38 -1.10
N LEU A 12 5.32 -18.89 -1.40
CA LEU A 12 4.10 -19.44 -0.80
C LEU A 12 3.93 -20.92 -1.19
N SER A 13 3.60 -21.75 -0.22
CA SER A 13 3.13 -23.11 -0.47
C SER A 13 1.76 -23.10 -1.14
N ALA A 14 1.39 -24.21 -1.79
CA ALA A 14 0.05 -24.35 -2.38
C ALA A 14 -1.09 -24.16 -1.34
N ALA A 15 -0.87 -24.56 -0.09
CA ALA A 15 -1.83 -24.34 0.99
C ALA A 15 -2.00 -22.86 1.33
N GLN A 16 -0.90 -22.09 1.37
CA GLN A 16 -0.92 -20.65 1.62
C GLN A 16 -1.56 -19.88 0.47
N ILE A 17 -1.30 -20.28 -0.78
CA ILE A 17 -1.97 -19.71 -1.96
C ILE A 17 -3.48 -20.01 -1.90
N GLY A 18 -3.86 -21.24 -1.53
CA GLY A 18 -5.26 -21.62 -1.33
C GLY A 18 -5.94 -20.78 -0.25
N GLN A 19 -5.26 -20.54 0.88
CA GLN A 19 -5.77 -19.69 1.95
C GLN A 19 -5.95 -18.24 1.50
N TYR A 20 -4.97 -17.67 0.73
CA TYR A 20 -5.11 -16.33 0.18
C TYR A 20 -6.37 -16.20 -0.69
N TRP A 21 -6.64 -17.16 -1.56
CA TRP A 21 -7.84 -17.14 -2.41
C TRP A 21 -9.13 -17.45 -1.67
N GLU A 22 -9.07 -18.12 -0.52
CA GLU A 22 -10.25 -18.37 0.32
C GLU A 22 -10.59 -17.16 1.19
N ASP A 23 -9.60 -16.59 1.89
CA ASP A 23 -9.79 -15.53 2.87
C ASP A 23 -9.64 -14.12 2.28
N GLY A 24 -8.91 -13.97 1.16
CA GLY A 24 -8.56 -12.69 0.56
C GLY A 24 -7.26 -12.08 1.10
N PHE A 25 -6.58 -12.78 2.01
CA PHE A 25 -5.32 -12.32 2.60
C PHE A 25 -4.50 -13.47 3.18
N ILE A 26 -3.22 -13.18 3.44
CA ILE A 26 -2.31 -14.08 4.17
C ILE A 26 -1.34 -13.25 5.00
N PHE A 27 -1.08 -13.69 6.22
CA PHE A 27 -0.13 -13.12 7.18
C PHE A 27 0.12 -14.09 8.35
N PRO A 28 1.16 -13.91 9.19
CA PRO A 28 2.34 -13.11 8.90
C PRO A 28 3.27 -13.85 7.94
N ILE A 29 4.03 -13.09 7.13
CA ILE A 29 5.03 -13.63 6.22
C ILE A 29 6.35 -12.93 6.50
N ASP A 30 7.41 -13.68 6.82
CA ASP A 30 8.74 -13.12 7.07
C ASP A 30 9.42 -12.77 5.74
N VAL A 31 9.66 -11.47 5.48
CA VAL A 31 10.27 -10.97 4.23
C VAL A 31 11.54 -10.15 4.46
N MET A 32 11.77 -9.70 5.70
CA MET A 32 12.99 -8.99 6.10
C MET A 32 13.44 -9.52 7.46
N THR A 33 14.73 -9.45 7.76
CA THR A 33 15.23 -9.63 9.11
C THR A 33 14.86 -8.43 9.98
N LEU A 34 14.94 -8.57 11.31
CA LEU A 34 14.74 -7.45 12.22
C LEU A 34 15.76 -6.32 11.97
N GLU A 35 16.99 -6.66 11.60
CA GLU A 35 18.05 -5.69 11.25
C GLU A 35 17.69 -4.94 9.96
N GLU A 36 17.31 -5.65 8.89
CA GLU A 36 16.87 -5.04 7.63
C GLU A 36 15.67 -4.10 7.82
N ALA A 37 14.72 -4.48 8.68
CA ALA A 37 13.56 -3.65 9.00
C ALA A 37 13.95 -2.41 9.83
N ALA A 38 14.88 -2.56 10.79
CA ALA A 38 15.41 -1.45 11.57
C ALA A 38 16.19 -0.46 10.70
N ASP A 39 17.02 -0.94 9.78
CA ASP A 39 17.76 -0.12 8.83
C ASP A 39 16.80 0.64 7.89
N ALA A 40 15.76 -0.02 7.38
CA ALA A 40 14.76 0.63 6.55
C ALA A 40 13.95 1.68 7.31
N ARG A 41 13.63 1.44 8.59
CA ARG A 41 12.99 2.43 9.48
C ARG A 41 13.92 3.63 9.69
N ALA A 42 15.18 3.39 10.04
CA ALA A 42 16.17 4.45 10.29
C ALA A 42 16.37 5.32 9.03
N GLU A 43 16.48 4.71 7.86
CA GLU A 43 16.59 5.43 6.59
C GLU A 43 15.31 6.26 6.31
N PHE A 44 14.13 5.71 6.55
CA PHE A 44 12.87 6.45 6.41
C PHE A 44 12.82 7.68 7.35
N GLU A 45 13.16 7.50 8.63
CA GLU A 45 13.17 8.58 9.62
C GLU A 45 14.26 9.63 9.27
N GLN A 46 15.41 9.21 8.75
CA GLN A 46 16.44 10.14 8.26
C GLN A 46 15.95 10.97 7.06
N VAL A 47 15.20 10.36 6.14
CA VAL A 47 14.57 11.10 5.02
C VAL A 47 13.57 12.12 5.52
N GLU A 48 12.82 11.81 6.58
CA GLU A 48 11.92 12.80 7.20
C GLU A 48 12.71 13.99 7.77
N GLU A 49 13.83 13.76 8.46
CA GLU A 49 14.68 14.83 8.99
C GLU A 49 15.31 15.68 7.89
N ASP A 50 15.88 15.04 6.86
CA ASP A 50 16.62 15.73 5.81
C ASP A 50 15.73 16.57 4.88
N TRP A 51 14.47 16.14 4.68
CA TRP A 51 13.61 16.70 3.66
C TRP A 51 12.38 17.45 4.18
N LEU A 52 12.17 17.51 5.49
CA LEU A 52 11.02 18.22 6.09
C LEU A 52 10.95 19.68 5.63
N ASP A 53 12.09 20.38 5.68
CA ASP A 53 12.23 21.80 5.38
C ASP A 53 13.13 22.06 4.15
N ALA A 54 13.33 21.06 3.29
CA ALA A 54 14.23 21.15 2.13
C ALA A 54 13.65 21.97 0.94
N GLY A 55 12.48 22.56 1.08
CA GLY A 55 11.86 23.36 0.02
C GLY A 55 11.28 22.54 -1.13
N LEU A 56 10.80 21.34 -0.86
CA LEU A 56 10.07 20.53 -1.86
C LEU A 56 8.83 21.28 -2.39
N PRO A 57 8.44 21.05 -3.67
CA PRO A 57 7.25 21.68 -4.26
C PRO A 57 5.94 21.40 -3.50
N LEU A 58 5.83 20.24 -2.85
CA LEU A 58 4.71 19.83 -2.02
C LEU A 58 5.21 19.45 -0.62
N PRO A 59 4.33 19.43 0.40
CA PRO A 59 4.70 18.92 1.72
C PRO A 59 5.26 17.49 1.64
N LEU A 60 6.31 17.21 2.40
CA LEU A 60 6.96 15.88 2.43
C LEU A 60 5.95 14.75 2.67
N ASN A 61 4.96 14.98 3.54
CA ASN A 61 3.93 13.99 3.84
C ASN A 61 3.12 13.58 2.59
N THR A 62 2.93 14.47 1.63
CA THR A 62 2.29 14.16 0.34
C THR A 62 3.11 13.13 -0.44
N TYR A 63 4.42 13.29 -0.51
CA TYR A 63 5.31 12.36 -1.21
C TYR A 63 5.40 11.00 -0.50
N LYS A 64 5.38 10.97 0.83
CA LYS A 64 5.39 9.72 1.60
C LYS A 64 4.11 8.90 1.41
N ARG A 65 2.97 9.58 1.31
CA ARG A 65 1.64 8.98 1.28
C ARG A 65 1.10 8.68 -0.11
N ILE A 66 1.72 9.19 -1.16
CA ILE A 66 1.23 9.05 -2.54
C ILE A 66 2.41 8.75 -3.45
N ASN A 67 2.39 7.60 -4.11
CA ASN A 67 3.37 7.21 -5.14
C ASN A 67 4.85 7.38 -4.71
N ALA A 68 5.17 7.18 -3.43
CA ALA A 68 6.51 7.36 -2.89
C ALA A 68 7.59 6.56 -3.65
N HIS A 69 7.22 5.43 -4.27
CA HIS A 69 8.12 4.59 -5.07
C HIS A 69 8.74 5.32 -6.27
N THR A 70 8.16 6.42 -6.70
CA THR A 70 8.68 7.20 -7.85
C THR A 70 9.72 8.24 -7.45
N VAL A 71 9.80 8.64 -6.18
CA VAL A 71 10.68 9.69 -5.67
C VAL A 71 11.54 9.26 -4.48
N MET A 72 11.28 8.08 -3.92
CA MET A 72 11.98 7.53 -2.76
C MET A 72 12.57 6.15 -3.09
N PRO A 73 13.88 6.03 -3.36
CA PRO A 73 14.53 4.75 -3.68
C PRO A 73 14.31 3.65 -2.64
N LEU A 74 14.15 4.01 -1.36
CA LEU A 74 13.86 3.05 -0.28
C LEU A 74 12.61 2.21 -0.59
N VAL A 75 11.53 2.86 -1.05
CA VAL A 75 10.28 2.15 -1.37
C VAL A 75 10.49 1.14 -2.51
N TYR A 76 11.24 1.53 -3.55
CA TYR A 76 11.58 0.62 -4.64
C TYR A 76 12.43 -0.57 -4.16
N ARG A 77 13.45 -0.33 -3.31
CA ARG A 77 14.27 -1.42 -2.78
C ARG A 77 13.47 -2.40 -1.93
N ILE A 78 12.55 -1.91 -1.09
CA ILE A 78 11.63 -2.77 -0.32
C ILE A 78 10.73 -3.55 -1.27
N ALA A 79 10.11 -2.91 -2.25
CA ALA A 79 9.22 -3.53 -3.22
C ALA A 79 9.90 -4.61 -4.06
N THR A 80 11.18 -4.42 -4.39
CA THR A 80 11.96 -5.36 -5.22
C THR A 80 12.83 -6.31 -4.41
N ASN A 81 12.68 -6.35 -3.08
CA ASN A 81 13.30 -7.38 -2.26
C ASN A 81 12.88 -8.77 -2.78
N PRO A 82 13.85 -9.66 -3.08
CA PRO A 82 13.55 -10.98 -3.64
C PRO A 82 12.52 -11.77 -2.83
N ARG A 83 12.56 -11.70 -1.49
CA ARG A 83 11.62 -12.41 -0.62
C ARG A 83 10.19 -11.84 -0.74
N VAL A 84 10.04 -10.53 -0.90
CA VAL A 84 8.73 -9.89 -1.17
C VAL A 84 8.20 -10.35 -2.53
N LEU A 85 9.05 -10.28 -3.57
CA LEU A 85 8.63 -10.63 -4.93
C LEU A 85 8.34 -12.13 -5.09
N ASP A 86 9.03 -13.01 -4.38
CA ASP A 86 8.77 -14.46 -4.40
C ASP A 86 7.39 -14.80 -3.81
N VAL A 87 6.95 -14.07 -2.78
CA VAL A 87 5.61 -14.18 -2.21
C VAL A 87 4.56 -13.65 -3.19
N VAL A 88 4.77 -12.45 -3.74
CA VAL A 88 3.86 -11.81 -4.70
C VAL A 88 3.71 -12.64 -5.97
N GLU A 89 4.80 -13.26 -6.47
CA GLU A 89 4.79 -14.15 -7.63
C GLU A 89 3.85 -15.35 -7.41
N GLY A 90 3.75 -15.86 -6.18
CA GLY A 90 2.82 -16.94 -5.84
C GLY A 90 1.35 -16.62 -6.09
N VAL A 91 0.99 -15.36 -6.08
CA VAL A 91 -0.39 -14.88 -6.31
C VAL A 91 -0.57 -14.29 -7.71
N LEU A 92 0.36 -13.44 -8.16
CA LEU A 92 0.23 -12.71 -9.43
C LEU A 92 0.90 -13.41 -10.62
N GLY A 93 1.79 -14.38 -10.38
CA GLY A 93 2.63 -14.95 -11.44
C GLY A 93 3.90 -14.14 -11.69
N PRO A 94 4.68 -14.49 -12.74
CA PRO A 94 6.08 -14.07 -12.88
C PRO A 94 6.30 -12.64 -13.39
N ASP A 95 5.29 -12.03 -14.00
CA ASP A 95 5.38 -10.66 -14.53
C ASP A 95 4.67 -9.70 -13.57
N ILE A 96 5.45 -8.90 -12.82
CA ILE A 96 4.99 -8.09 -11.70
C ILE A 96 5.37 -6.63 -11.91
N LEU A 97 4.39 -5.75 -11.78
CA LEU A 97 4.57 -4.30 -11.79
C LEU A 97 4.30 -3.72 -10.40
N ILE A 98 5.02 -2.66 -10.03
CA ILE A 98 4.65 -1.77 -8.91
C ILE A 98 3.67 -0.75 -9.46
N TYR A 99 2.42 -0.81 -9.00
CA TYR A 99 1.39 0.15 -9.35
C TYR A 99 1.47 1.39 -8.47
N ALA A 100 1.59 1.20 -7.15
CA ALA A 100 1.75 2.29 -6.19
C ALA A 100 2.61 1.83 -5.01
N GLY A 101 3.27 2.78 -4.34
CA GLY A 101 4.01 2.54 -3.10
C GLY A 101 3.94 3.76 -2.21
N GLU A 102 3.76 3.55 -0.90
CA GLU A 102 3.63 4.60 0.10
C GLU A 102 4.12 4.16 1.47
N PHE A 103 4.42 5.12 2.34
CA PHE A 103 4.53 4.87 3.77
C PHE A 103 3.22 5.22 4.45
N PHE A 104 2.68 4.29 5.19
CA PHE A 104 1.46 4.48 5.97
C PHE A 104 1.81 4.50 7.46
N THR A 105 1.95 5.71 8.00
CA THR A 105 2.36 5.92 9.38
C THR A 105 1.18 6.32 10.26
N LYS A 106 1.22 5.88 11.52
CA LYS A 106 0.42 6.43 12.61
C LYS A 106 1.37 6.87 13.72
N GLU A 107 1.36 8.15 14.05
CA GLU A 107 2.17 8.68 15.12
C GLU A 107 1.76 8.07 16.47
N ALA A 108 2.67 8.08 17.45
CA ALA A 108 2.37 7.64 18.79
C ALA A 108 1.20 8.44 19.40
N ALA A 109 0.35 7.79 20.16
CA ALA A 109 -0.80 8.38 20.85
C ALA A 109 -1.71 9.24 19.94
N THR A 110 -1.96 8.78 18.70
CA THR A 110 -2.86 9.45 17.75
C THR A 110 -4.24 8.80 17.73
N GLU A 111 -5.28 9.63 17.58
CA GLU A 111 -6.66 9.16 17.40
C GLU A 111 -6.99 8.81 15.94
N HIS A 112 -6.06 8.97 15.00
CA HIS A 112 -6.31 8.74 13.59
C HIS A 112 -6.63 7.26 13.30
N ILE A 113 -7.70 7.06 12.55
CA ILE A 113 -8.18 5.74 12.11
C ILE A 113 -8.06 5.59 10.59
N VAL A 114 -8.30 4.39 10.11
CA VAL A 114 -8.65 4.09 8.72
C VAL A 114 -9.98 3.36 8.76
N SER A 115 -11.04 3.97 8.21
CA SER A 115 -12.35 3.33 8.14
C SER A 115 -12.31 2.05 7.31
N MET A 116 -13.28 1.17 7.52
CA MET A 116 -13.41 -0.06 6.73
C MET A 116 -13.70 0.30 5.26
N HIS A 117 -12.87 -0.19 4.35
CA HIS A 117 -12.91 0.12 2.91
C HIS A 117 -12.37 -1.02 2.06
N GLN A 118 -12.50 -0.89 0.75
CA GLN A 118 -11.85 -1.72 -0.25
C GLN A 118 -10.91 -0.85 -1.09
N ASP A 119 -9.66 -1.25 -1.22
CA ASP A 119 -8.63 -0.51 -1.95
C ASP A 119 -9.01 -0.21 -3.42
N GLN A 120 -9.57 -1.19 -4.14
CA GLN A 120 -9.87 -1.06 -5.58
C GLN A 120 -10.97 -0.04 -5.92
N THR A 121 -11.68 0.47 -4.94
CA THR A 121 -12.72 1.50 -5.14
C THR A 121 -12.17 2.78 -5.78
N TYR A 122 -10.87 3.06 -5.61
CA TYR A 122 -10.28 4.37 -5.95
C TYR A 122 -9.45 4.42 -7.22
N TRP A 123 -9.05 3.26 -7.76
CA TRP A 123 -7.97 3.24 -8.75
C TRP A 123 -8.46 3.18 -10.19
N GLY A 124 -9.77 3.04 -10.39
CA GLY A 124 -10.35 2.94 -11.73
C GLY A 124 -9.95 1.68 -12.50
N LEU A 125 -9.39 0.68 -11.80
CA LEU A 125 -8.98 -0.60 -12.40
C LEU A 125 -10.12 -1.64 -12.43
N GLY A 126 -11.29 -1.28 -11.87
CA GLY A 126 -12.39 -2.22 -11.67
C GLY A 126 -12.07 -3.30 -10.64
N ALA A 127 -12.98 -4.25 -10.47
CA ALA A 127 -12.73 -5.44 -9.67
C ALA A 127 -11.80 -6.37 -10.44
N THR A 128 -10.58 -6.59 -9.94
CA THR A 128 -9.58 -7.43 -10.60
C THR A 128 -8.80 -8.28 -9.61
N GLU A 129 -8.54 -9.53 -9.99
CA GLU A 129 -7.62 -10.44 -9.28
C GLU A 129 -6.15 -10.17 -9.63
N GLY A 130 -5.90 -9.32 -10.62
CA GLY A 130 -4.55 -8.97 -11.09
C GLY A 130 -3.85 -7.93 -10.24
N LEU A 131 -4.35 -7.63 -9.04
CA LEU A 131 -3.79 -6.63 -8.14
C LEU A 131 -3.78 -7.13 -6.69
N VAL A 132 -2.67 -6.90 -6.00
CA VAL A 132 -2.46 -7.28 -4.60
C VAL A 132 -1.75 -6.18 -3.85
N THR A 133 -2.12 -5.98 -2.59
CA THR A 133 -1.44 -5.06 -1.68
C THR A 133 -0.56 -5.84 -0.70
N ALA A 134 0.73 -5.49 -0.67
CA ALA A 134 1.70 -5.93 0.34
C ALA A 134 1.88 -4.82 1.37
N TRP A 135 1.66 -5.11 2.64
CA TRP A 135 1.91 -4.21 3.76
C TRP A 135 3.05 -4.76 4.61
N ILE A 136 4.20 -4.10 4.59
CA ILE A 136 5.43 -4.53 5.26
C ILE A 136 5.64 -3.67 6.52
N ALA A 137 5.73 -4.31 7.68
CA ALA A 137 5.94 -3.66 8.96
C ALA A 137 7.42 -3.22 9.13
N LEU A 138 7.66 -1.92 9.35
CA LEU A 138 8.96 -1.38 9.75
C LEU A 138 9.03 -1.07 11.27
N SER A 139 7.90 -1.07 11.93
CA SER A 139 7.73 -1.03 13.38
C SER A 139 6.70 -2.06 13.81
N PRO A 140 6.57 -2.39 15.11
CA PRO A 140 5.53 -3.31 15.56
C PRO A 140 4.13 -2.83 15.17
N ALA A 141 3.38 -3.64 14.42
CA ALA A 141 1.97 -3.42 14.12
C ALA A 141 1.14 -4.34 15.02
N THR A 142 0.71 -3.82 16.16
CA THR A 142 -0.08 -4.53 17.18
C THR A 142 -1.45 -3.88 17.31
N ARG A 143 -2.35 -4.50 18.05
CA ARG A 143 -3.64 -3.86 18.39
C ARG A 143 -3.44 -2.51 19.06
N ALA A 144 -2.46 -2.37 19.95
CA ALA A 144 -2.17 -1.11 20.63
C ALA A 144 -1.65 -0.03 19.66
N SER A 145 -0.85 -0.40 18.66
CA SER A 145 -0.37 0.54 17.64
C SER A 145 -1.34 0.72 16.45
N GLY A 146 -2.55 0.18 16.54
CA GLY A 146 -3.59 0.25 15.51
C GLY A 146 -3.23 -0.54 14.26
N CYS A 147 -2.95 -1.85 14.42
CA CYS A 147 -2.79 -2.77 13.30
C CYS A 147 -4.04 -2.79 12.40
N MET A 148 -3.95 -3.34 11.22
CA MET A 148 -5.11 -3.51 10.37
C MET A 148 -6.02 -4.62 10.90
N ASP A 149 -7.33 -4.45 10.64
CA ASP A 149 -8.33 -5.49 10.76
C ASP A 149 -8.83 -5.86 9.37
N PHE A 150 -8.84 -7.16 9.03
CA PHE A 150 -9.37 -7.68 7.78
C PHE A 150 -10.65 -8.47 8.02
N VAL A 151 -11.54 -8.49 7.00
CA VAL A 151 -12.75 -9.32 7.01
C VAL A 151 -12.61 -10.41 5.95
N ALA A 152 -12.49 -11.66 6.41
CA ALA A 152 -12.23 -12.81 5.55
C ALA A 152 -13.34 -13.06 4.52
N GLY A 153 -12.95 -13.44 3.30
CA GLY A 153 -13.86 -13.80 2.21
C GLY A 153 -14.56 -12.61 1.53
N THR A 154 -14.39 -11.38 2.02
CA THR A 154 -15.08 -10.19 1.45
C THR A 154 -14.58 -9.79 0.07
N HIS A 155 -13.38 -10.21 -0.31
CA HIS A 155 -12.83 -10.02 -1.66
C HIS A 155 -13.60 -10.77 -2.76
N LYS A 156 -14.43 -11.76 -2.39
CA LYS A 156 -15.31 -12.51 -3.29
C LYS A 156 -16.52 -11.69 -3.75
N ASN A 157 -16.76 -10.56 -3.10
CA ASN A 157 -17.78 -9.60 -3.52
C ASN A 157 -17.23 -8.67 -4.60
N GLU A 158 -18.14 -8.02 -5.32
CA GLU A 158 -17.79 -6.87 -6.16
C GLU A 158 -17.39 -5.66 -5.28
N ILE A 159 -17.05 -4.54 -5.92
CA ILE A 159 -16.84 -3.29 -5.20
C ILE A 159 -18.15 -2.91 -4.49
N LEU A 160 -18.10 -2.92 -3.17
CA LEU A 160 -19.25 -2.57 -2.33
C LEU A 160 -19.55 -1.06 -2.39
N PRO A 161 -20.76 -0.64 -2.08
CA PRO A 161 -21.08 0.78 -1.96
C PRO A 161 -20.21 1.44 -0.88
N HIS A 162 -19.62 2.59 -1.21
CA HIS A 162 -18.84 3.42 -0.28
C HIS A 162 -19.45 4.80 -0.18
N VAL A 163 -19.28 5.44 0.96
CA VAL A 163 -19.64 6.83 1.21
C VAL A 163 -18.40 7.64 1.59
N ASP A 164 -18.32 8.87 1.08
CA ASP A 164 -17.25 9.81 1.42
C ASP A 164 -17.64 10.58 2.69
N THR A 165 -16.95 10.30 3.80
CA THR A 165 -17.23 10.97 5.08
C THR A 165 -16.44 12.26 5.27
N TYR A 166 -15.30 12.40 4.62
CA TYR A 166 -14.33 13.49 4.81
C TYR A 166 -13.96 13.72 6.29
N ALA A 167 -14.08 12.68 7.12
CA ALA A 167 -13.80 12.75 8.56
C ALA A 167 -12.33 13.13 8.81
N LYS A 168 -12.08 14.05 9.74
CA LYS A 168 -10.76 14.63 9.99
C LYS A 168 -9.78 13.65 10.64
N ASP A 169 -10.28 12.69 11.37
CA ASP A 169 -9.55 11.62 12.04
C ASP A 169 -9.29 10.42 11.13
N ASN A 170 -9.92 10.39 9.94
CA ASN A 170 -9.71 9.33 8.96
C ASN A 170 -8.51 9.66 8.05
N LEU A 171 -7.56 8.74 7.97
CA LEU A 171 -6.35 8.88 7.16
C LEU A 171 -6.60 8.65 5.66
N LEU A 172 -7.74 8.12 5.25
CA LEU A 172 -8.11 8.03 3.85
C LEU A 172 -8.42 9.42 3.29
N SER A 173 -7.97 9.70 2.07
CA SER A 173 -8.05 11.03 1.44
C SER A 173 -9.46 11.62 1.36
N ARG A 174 -10.46 10.78 1.13
CA ARG A 174 -11.89 11.15 1.12
C ARG A 174 -12.63 10.64 2.36
N GLY A 175 -11.95 9.92 3.27
CA GLY A 175 -12.57 9.30 4.43
C GLY A 175 -13.60 8.24 4.06
N GLN A 176 -13.35 7.49 2.98
CA GLN A 176 -14.31 6.54 2.41
C GLN A 176 -14.58 5.41 3.39
N GLU A 177 -15.84 5.03 3.46
CA GLU A 177 -16.31 3.98 4.35
C GLU A 177 -17.29 3.07 3.60
N VAL A 178 -17.06 1.77 3.71
CA VAL A 178 -17.96 0.77 3.13
C VAL A 178 -19.30 0.80 3.87
N GLN A 179 -20.41 0.78 3.10
CA GLN A 179 -21.77 0.83 3.64
C GLN A 179 -22.31 -0.56 4.03
N VAL A 180 -21.52 -1.31 4.77
CA VAL A 180 -21.91 -2.60 5.35
C VAL A 180 -21.50 -2.64 6.80
N ASP A 181 -22.38 -3.17 7.66
CA ASP A 181 -22.02 -3.41 9.05
C ASP A 181 -21.04 -4.57 9.13
N VAL A 182 -19.89 -4.32 9.75
CA VAL A 182 -18.86 -5.34 10.03
C VAL A 182 -18.88 -5.64 11.52
N ALA A 183 -19.26 -6.85 11.90
CA ALA A 183 -19.27 -7.24 13.31
C ALA A 183 -17.83 -7.38 13.83
N GLU A 184 -17.60 -7.06 15.10
CA GLU A 184 -16.24 -7.13 15.70
C GLU A 184 -15.67 -8.55 15.67
N GLU A 185 -16.52 -9.55 15.81
CA GLU A 185 -16.14 -10.98 15.74
C GLU A 185 -15.67 -11.44 14.35
N ASP A 186 -16.05 -10.71 13.29
CA ASP A 186 -15.65 -11.01 11.91
C ASP A 186 -14.28 -10.40 11.55
N LYS A 187 -13.76 -9.51 12.40
CA LYS A 187 -12.49 -8.84 12.18
C LYS A 187 -11.31 -9.70 12.61
N VAL A 188 -10.37 -9.87 11.71
CA VAL A 188 -9.09 -10.53 11.95
C VAL A 188 -8.00 -9.48 12.10
N ALA A 189 -7.44 -9.36 13.33
CA ALA A 189 -6.35 -8.42 13.58
C ALA A 189 -5.05 -8.88 12.91
N ILE A 190 -4.47 -8.04 12.09
CA ILE A 190 -3.25 -8.30 11.34
C ILE A 190 -2.06 -7.78 12.15
N GLU A 191 -1.70 -8.53 13.18
CA GLU A 191 -0.53 -8.19 14.01
C GLU A 191 0.76 -8.66 13.34
N LEU A 192 1.72 -7.75 13.18
CA LEU A 192 2.99 -8.00 12.51
C LEU A 192 4.17 -7.49 13.34
N GLN A 193 5.23 -8.26 13.39
CA GLN A 193 6.54 -7.80 13.87
C GLN A 193 7.29 -7.08 12.75
N PRO A 194 8.28 -6.21 13.07
CA PRO A 194 9.13 -5.59 12.07
C PRO A 194 9.76 -6.65 11.14
N GLY A 195 9.71 -6.41 9.84
CA GLY A 195 10.17 -7.36 8.82
C GLY A 195 9.14 -8.37 8.34
N GLN A 196 7.96 -8.42 9.00
CA GLN A 196 6.84 -9.22 8.55
C GLN A 196 5.94 -8.45 7.59
N MET A 197 5.25 -9.19 6.74
CA MET A 197 4.34 -8.68 5.70
C MET A 197 2.98 -9.36 5.81
N SER A 198 1.93 -8.62 5.51
CA SER A 198 0.66 -9.15 5.06
C SER A 198 0.49 -8.93 3.56
N LEU A 199 -0.17 -9.87 2.90
CA LEU A 199 -0.58 -9.76 1.50
C LEU A 199 -2.10 -9.84 1.45
N HIS A 200 -2.77 -8.88 0.81
CA HIS A 200 -4.23 -8.88 0.72
C HIS A 200 -4.74 -8.47 -0.66
N HIS A 201 -5.89 -9.01 -1.00
CA HIS A 201 -6.61 -8.70 -2.22
C HIS A 201 -7.20 -7.28 -2.13
N GLY A 202 -7.16 -6.50 -3.21
CA GLY A 202 -7.65 -5.12 -3.21
C GLY A 202 -9.17 -4.96 -2.97
N LEU A 203 -9.93 -6.06 -2.98
CA LEU A 203 -11.36 -6.09 -2.60
C LEU A 203 -11.59 -6.60 -1.17
N THR A 204 -10.55 -6.98 -0.42
CA THR A 204 -10.70 -7.33 0.99
C THR A 204 -11.12 -6.10 1.78
N VAL A 205 -12.24 -6.20 2.50
CA VAL A 205 -12.70 -5.12 3.40
C VAL A 205 -11.74 -5.06 4.58
N HIS A 206 -11.17 -3.86 4.81
CA HIS A 206 -10.20 -3.66 5.87
C HIS A 206 -10.19 -2.23 6.39
N GLY A 207 -9.64 -2.07 7.59
CA GLY A 207 -9.49 -0.77 8.24
C GLY A 207 -8.47 -0.86 9.36
N SER A 208 -8.34 0.17 10.18
CA SER A 208 -7.50 0.12 11.39
C SER A 208 -7.89 1.15 12.43
N GLY A 209 -7.88 0.77 13.70
CA GLY A 209 -8.11 1.64 14.85
C GLY A 209 -6.98 2.64 15.11
N PRO A 210 -7.06 3.46 16.16
CA PRO A 210 -6.06 4.44 16.54
C PRO A 210 -4.75 3.77 17.01
N ASN A 211 -3.67 4.54 17.04
CA ASN A 211 -2.43 4.13 17.69
C ASN A 211 -2.40 4.71 19.11
N VAL A 212 -2.64 3.85 20.09
CA VAL A 212 -2.59 4.21 21.53
C VAL A 212 -1.27 3.83 22.20
N SER A 213 -0.30 3.35 21.42
CA SER A 213 1.05 3.02 21.90
C SER A 213 1.96 4.24 21.96
N ASP A 214 3.12 4.08 22.54
CA ASP A 214 4.15 5.10 22.72
C ASP A 214 5.18 5.16 21.58
N ASP A 215 5.04 4.31 20.55
CA ASP A 215 5.87 4.31 19.34
C ASP A 215 5.02 4.54 18.08
N ARG A 216 5.65 5.00 17.01
CA ARG A 216 5.06 5.15 15.69
C ARG A 216 4.79 3.77 15.08
N ARG A 217 3.64 3.60 14.43
CA ARG A 217 3.42 2.48 13.54
C ARG A 217 3.79 2.88 12.12
N ILE A 218 4.82 2.24 11.57
CA ILE A 218 5.34 2.52 10.23
C ILE A 218 5.15 1.29 9.36
N GLY A 219 4.38 1.42 8.29
CA GLY A 219 4.22 0.40 7.27
C GLY A 219 4.65 0.92 5.90
N CYS A 220 5.41 0.11 5.16
CA CYS A 220 5.64 0.32 3.73
C CYS A 220 4.59 -0.49 2.97
N VAL A 221 3.75 0.21 2.20
CA VAL A 221 2.62 -0.38 1.47
C VAL A 221 2.92 -0.35 -0.01
N ILE A 222 2.90 -1.51 -0.64
CA ILE A 222 3.17 -1.64 -2.08
C ILE A 222 1.97 -2.32 -2.74
N ARG A 223 1.44 -1.69 -3.76
CA ARG A 223 0.41 -2.28 -4.61
C ARG A 223 1.07 -2.81 -5.86
N PHE A 224 1.04 -4.14 -6.00
CA PHE A 224 1.55 -4.82 -7.17
C PHE A 224 0.42 -5.19 -8.11
N CYS A 225 0.68 -5.16 -9.42
CA CYS A 225 -0.29 -5.63 -10.40
C CYS A 225 0.38 -6.44 -11.51
N ARG A 226 -0.45 -7.23 -12.20
CA ARG A 226 -0.06 -7.90 -13.45
C ARG A 226 -0.10 -6.92 -14.62
N PRO A 227 0.69 -7.15 -15.69
CA PRO A 227 0.65 -6.30 -16.89
C PRO A 227 -0.67 -6.36 -17.68
N ASP A 228 -1.53 -7.37 -17.46
CA ASP A 228 -2.83 -7.52 -18.15
C ASP A 228 -3.96 -6.68 -17.51
N VAL A 229 -3.72 -6.06 -16.36
CA VAL A 229 -4.67 -5.13 -15.75
C VAL A 229 -4.83 -3.87 -16.60
N LEU A 230 -6.06 -3.39 -16.70
CA LEU A 230 -6.42 -2.24 -17.55
C LEU A 230 -7.00 -1.11 -16.71
N GLN A 231 -6.63 0.13 -17.03
CA GLN A 231 -7.35 1.31 -16.57
C GLN A 231 -8.70 1.40 -17.29
N GLN A 232 -9.80 1.43 -16.53
CA GLN A 232 -11.18 1.42 -17.06
C GLN A 232 -11.83 2.82 -17.09
N VAL A 233 -11.27 3.77 -16.38
CA VAL A 233 -11.89 5.09 -16.13
C VAL A 233 -11.18 6.20 -16.87
N GLY A 234 -9.88 6.08 -17.08
CA GLY A 234 -9.01 7.08 -17.71
C GLY A 234 -8.23 6.51 -18.90
N ASP A 235 -7.18 7.23 -19.27
CA ASP A 235 -6.17 6.74 -20.17
C ASP A 235 -5.28 5.68 -19.48
N ARG A 236 -4.22 5.24 -20.18
CA ARG A 236 -3.25 4.32 -19.57
C ARG A 236 -2.69 4.91 -18.28
N ASP A 237 -2.62 4.09 -17.23
CA ASP A 237 -2.00 4.47 -15.98
C ASP A 237 -0.50 4.17 -15.97
N TYR A 238 0.18 4.50 -14.90
CA TYR A 238 1.63 4.40 -14.74
C TYR A 238 1.97 3.20 -13.84
N ALA A 239 3.03 2.48 -14.20
CA ALA A 239 3.58 1.43 -13.35
C ALA A 239 5.08 1.26 -13.59
N MET A 240 5.76 0.60 -12.64
CA MET A 240 7.18 0.34 -12.70
C MET A 240 7.41 -1.18 -12.69
N ILE A 241 8.29 -1.70 -13.55
CA ILE A 241 8.60 -3.14 -13.56
C ILE A 241 9.33 -3.49 -12.25
N ALA A 242 8.77 -4.47 -11.52
CA ALA A 242 9.40 -5.05 -10.34
C ALA A 242 10.11 -6.37 -10.68
N ARG A 243 9.45 -7.24 -11.46
CA ARG A 243 9.98 -8.55 -11.89
C ARG A 243 9.38 -8.92 -13.25
N GLY A 244 10.10 -9.71 -14.05
CA GLY A 244 9.63 -10.19 -15.34
C GLY A 244 9.59 -9.09 -16.41
N ALA A 245 8.50 -9.01 -17.18
CA ALA A 245 8.37 -8.05 -18.27
C ALA A 245 6.91 -7.61 -18.52
N ASP A 246 6.72 -6.35 -18.90
CA ASP A 246 5.47 -5.89 -19.49
C ASP A 246 5.57 -6.01 -21.02
N ARG A 247 4.83 -6.96 -21.60
CA ARG A 247 4.74 -7.20 -23.06
C ARG A 247 3.43 -6.65 -23.65
N LEU A 248 2.52 -6.16 -22.81
CA LEU A 248 1.19 -5.72 -23.22
C LEU A 248 1.11 -4.21 -23.45
N GLY A 249 1.94 -3.44 -22.71
CA GLY A 249 1.98 -1.99 -22.84
C GLY A 249 0.71 -1.29 -22.34
N ASN A 250 0.01 -1.91 -21.40
CA ASN A 250 -1.19 -1.34 -20.77
C ASN A 250 -0.83 -0.20 -19.80
N PHE A 251 0.42 -0.14 -19.36
CA PHE A 251 0.92 0.89 -18.47
C PHE A 251 2.00 1.74 -19.14
N ILE A 252 2.09 3.00 -18.74
CA ILE A 252 3.23 3.88 -19.03
C ILE A 252 4.32 3.50 -18.03
N GLN A 253 5.47 3.08 -18.56
CA GLN A 253 6.57 2.62 -17.72
C GLN A 253 7.26 3.78 -17.02
N VAL A 254 7.40 3.67 -15.70
CA VAL A 254 8.09 4.64 -14.84
C VAL A 254 9.53 4.16 -14.57
N ALA A 255 10.48 5.07 -14.71
CA ALA A 255 11.87 4.79 -14.39
C ALA A 255 12.10 4.68 -12.87
N VAL A 256 13.06 3.84 -12.47
CA VAL A 256 13.47 3.70 -11.07
C VAL A 256 14.16 4.99 -10.60
N PRO A 257 13.74 5.58 -9.45
CA PRO A 257 14.41 6.76 -8.92
C PRO A 257 15.85 6.40 -8.47
N GLN A 258 16.81 7.23 -8.85
CA GLN A 258 18.22 7.02 -8.52
C GLN A 258 18.61 7.69 -7.20
N GLY A 259 17.90 8.76 -6.82
CA GLY A 259 18.06 9.51 -5.58
C GLY A 259 16.73 9.99 -5.04
N TYR A 260 16.76 10.53 -3.83
CA TYR A 260 15.58 11.10 -3.18
C TYR A 260 15.20 12.43 -3.85
N PHE A 261 13.95 12.55 -4.25
CA PHE A 261 13.32 13.78 -4.76
C PHE A 261 14.09 14.48 -5.89
N GLU A 262 14.72 13.72 -6.78
CA GLU A 262 15.43 14.26 -7.95
C GLU A 262 14.44 15.01 -8.86
N PRO A 263 14.88 16.09 -9.53
CA PRO A 263 13.99 16.90 -10.39
C PRO A 263 13.25 16.09 -11.46
N SER A 264 13.90 15.10 -12.08
CA SER A 264 13.28 14.21 -13.06
C SER A 264 12.20 13.33 -12.45
N SER A 265 12.43 12.80 -11.26
CA SER A 265 11.48 11.96 -10.52
C SER A 265 10.29 12.80 -10.01
N LEU A 266 10.53 14.02 -9.57
CA LEU A 266 9.48 14.95 -9.15
C LEU A 266 8.55 15.32 -10.31
N ALA A 267 9.09 15.51 -11.53
CA ALA A 267 8.28 15.79 -12.71
C ALA A 267 7.34 14.61 -13.03
N VAL A 268 7.86 13.40 -13.07
CA VAL A 268 7.06 12.16 -13.28
C VAL A 268 6.04 11.96 -12.15
N TYR A 269 6.44 12.20 -10.92
CA TYR A 269 5.52 12.14 -9.76
C TYR A 269 4.31 13.07 -9.97
N ASP A 270 4.54 14.31 -10.41
CA ASP A 270 3.45 15.28 -10.61
C ASP A 270 2.52 14.87 -11.76
N GLU A 271 3.06 14.33 -12.86
CA GLU A 271 2.26 13.76 -13.96
C GLU A 271 1.35 12.63 -13.47
N ILE A 272 1.88 11.68 -12.72
CA ILE A 272 1.12 10.55 -12.14
C ILE A 272 0.03 11.07 -11.20
N ARG A 273 0.40 11.99 -10.32
CA ARG A 273 -0.52 12.59 -9.34
C ARG A 273 -1.69 13.27 -10.03
N GLN A 274 -1.43 14.07 -11.06
CA GLN A 274 -2.47 14.78 -11.83
C GLN A 274 -3.38 13.79 -12.57
N SER A 275 -2.81 12.78 -13.24
CA SER A 275 -3.58 11.75 -13.94
C SER A 275 -4.51 10.99 -13.00
N ARG A 276 -3.99 10.50 -11.88
CA ARG A 276 -4.77 9.74 -10.89
C ARG A 276 -5.80 10.58 -10.16
N ALA A 277 -5.53 11.88 -9.93
CA ALA A 277 -6.52 12.80 -9.40
C ALA A 277 -7.77 12.87 -10.29
N GLN A 278 -7.57 12.93 -11.61
CA GLN A 278 -8.69 12.93 -12.55
C GLN A 278 -9.50 11.63 -12.53
N ILE A 279 -8.83 10.48 -12.38
CA ILE A 279 -9.48 9.17 -12.25
C ILE A 279 -10.31 9.11 -10.97
N MET A 280 -9.71 9.47 -9.85
CA MET A 280 -10.36 9.42 -8.53
C MET A 280 -11.55 10.38 -8.41
N MET A 281 -11.56 11.48 -9.18
CA MET A 281 -12.68 12.42 -9.20
C MET A 281 -13.85 11.98 -10.06
N LYS A 282 -13.66 11.02 -10.98
CA LYS A 282 -14.77 10.48 -11.76
C LYS A 282 -15.67 9.64 -10.84
N GLY A 283 -16.81 10.21 -10.45
CA GLY A 283 -17.78 9.58 -9.54
C GLY A 283 -17.77 10.15 -8.11
N ALA A 284 -16.99 11.20 -7.83
CA ALA A 284 -17.04 11.90 -6.55
C ALA A 284 -18.16 12.97 -6.55
N ASP A 285 -19.06 12.90 -5.58
CA ASP A 285 -20.06 13.95 -5.37
C ASP A 285 -19.42 15.17 -4.69
N GLY A 286 -19.10 16.20 -5.49
CA GLY A 286 -18.89 17.57 -4.98
C GLY A 286 -17.52 17.94 -4.41
N GLY A 287 -16.48 17.12 -4.54
CA GLY A 287 -15.11 17.44 -4.10
C GLY A 287 -14.26 18.12 -5.17
N SER A 288 -13.27 18.95 -4.79
CA SER A 288 -12.24 19.42 -5.70
C SER A 288 -11.06 18.45 -5.78
N ALA A 289 -10.46 18.30 -6.96
CA ALA A 289 -9.26 17.48 -7.15
C ALA A 289 -8.09 17.91 -6.22
N ALA A 290 -8.05 19.16 -5.79
CA ALA A 290 -7.04 19.69 -4.87
C ALA A 290 -7.13 19.06 -3.46
N GLY A 291 -8.34 18.79 -2.96
CA GLY A 291 -8.53 18.22 -1.61
C GLY A 291 -8.18 16.73 -1.48
N ILE A 292 -8.13 15.99 -2.58
CA ILE A 292 -7.82 14.55 -2.56
C ILE A 292 -6.37 14.27 -2.13
N TYR A 293 -5.47 15.21 -2.37
CA TYR A 293 -4.05 15.09 -2.05
C TYR A 293 -3.59 16.00 -0.88
N GLU A 294 -4.53 16.63 -0.18
CA GLU A 294 -4.23 17.22 1.13
C GLU A 294 -4.11 16.10 2.15
N VAL A 295 -2.91 15.54 2.22
CA VAL A 295 -2.57 14.47 3.16
C VAL A 295 -2.47 15.08 4.55
N LYS A 296 -3.35 14.62 5.43
CA LYS A 296 -3.40 15.01 6.87
C LYS A 296 -2.24 14.39 7.63
#